data_d4e23a077a8d70dd85a17ad93352e539
#
_entry.id   d4e23a077a8d70dd85a17ad93352e539
#
_cell.length_a   1.000
_cell.length_b   1.000
_cell.length_c   1.000
_cell.angle_alpha   90.00
_cell.angle_beta   90.00
_cell.angle_gamma   90.00
#
_symmetry.space_group_name_H-M   'P 1'
#
loop_
_entity.id
_entity.type
_entity.pdbx_description
1 polymer ?
#
loop_
_entity_poly.entity_id
_entity_poly.type
_entity_poly.pdbx_seq_one_letter_code
_entity_poly.pdbx_strand_id
1 'polypeptide(L)'
;IDETERPFEAALRELEEETGIAAEHVSLLAESKDWVAYDLPEHLIPKLWGGQYRGQKQKWFALRLNASDSVINIHTAHPEFNEWKWIEMRRLPDMIVPFKRSLYEQLVEEFQYLITR
;
A
#
# COMPACT_ATOMS: atom_id res chain seq x y z
N ILE A 1 8.99 7.74 -4.45
CA ILE A 1 9.74 7.93 -3.20
C ILE A 1 10.83 8.96 -3.42
N ASP A 2 10.90 9.93 -2.55
CA ASP A 2 11.96 10.91 -2.54
C ASP A 2 13.26 10.21 -2.12
N GLU A 3 14.36 10.49 -2.81
CA GLU A 3 15.66 9.86 -2.51
C GLU A 3 16.14 10.09 -1.09
N THR A 4 15.73 11.19 -0.47
CA THR A 4 16.15 11.54 0.89
C THR A 4 15.26 10.91 1.96
N GLU A 5 14.13 10.32 1.58
CA GLU A 5 13.21 9.68 2.52
C GLU A 5 13.53 8.20 2.70
N ARG A 6 13.39 7.72 3.92
CA ARG A 6 13.40 6.28 4.17
C ARG A 6 12.06 5.70 3.72
N PRO A 7 12.01 4.43 3.31
CA PRO A 7 10.74 3.83 2.86
C PRO A 7 9.60 3.98 3.85
N PHE A 8 9.83 3.81 5.15
CA PHE A 8 8.77 3.95 6.15
C PHE A 8 8.28 5.39 6.26
N GLU A 9 9.20 6.35 6.20
CA GLU A 9 8.83 7.77 6.24
C GLU A 9 7.96 8.13 5.03
N ALA A 10 8.33 7.62 3.86
CA ALA A 10 7.54 7.83 2.65
C ALA A 10 6.15 7.21 2.77
N ALA A 11 6.07 6.01 3.34
CA ALA A 11 4.79 5.33 3.54
C ALA A 11 3.86 6.13 4.45
N LEU A 12 4.39 6.68 5.54
CA LEU A 12 3.60 7.51 6.44
C LEU A 12 3.13 8.81 5.78
N ARG A 13 4.00 9.42 5.00
CA ARG A 13 3.65 10.65 4.27
C ARG A 13 2.53 10.37 3.25
N GLU A 14 2.69 9.30 2.47
CA GLU A 14 1.68 8.93 1.47
C GLU A 14 0.35 8.54 2.12
N LEU A 15 0.40 7.85 3.27
CA LEU A 15 -0.81 7.50 4.01
C LEU A 15 -1.60 8.75 4.37
N GLU A 16 -0.93 9.76 4.89
CA GLU A 16 -1.60 11.02 5.25
C GLU A 16 -2.12 11.76 4.03
N GLU A 17 -1.33 11.81 2.96
CA GLU A 17 -1.73 12.48 1.72
C GLU A 17 -2.97 11.83 1.10
N GLU A 18 -3.08 10.52 1.19
CA GLU A 18 -4.15 9.77 0.53
C GLU A 18 -5.37 9.53 1.41
N THR A 19 -5.19 9.37 2.72
CA THR A 19 -6.27 9.00 3.63
C THR A 19 -6.49 9.98 4.77
N GLY A 20 -5.66 11.00 4.90
CA GLY A 20 -5.76 11.95 6.00
C GLY A 20 -5.28 11.42 7.34
N ILE A 21 -4.84 10.16 7.40
CA ILE A 21 -4.40 9.56 8.67
C ILE A 21 -2.98 10.02 9.02
N ALA A 22 -2.86 10.75 10.14
CA ALA A 22 -1.56 11.22 10.60
C ALA A 22 -0.74 10.09 11.23
N ALA A 23 0.58 10.23 11.20
CA ALA A 23 1.49 9.22 11.74
C ALA A 23 1.23 8.90 13.22
N GLU A 24 0.76 9.88 13.99
CA GLU A 24 0.47 9.70 15.41
C GLU A 24 -0.68 8.72 15.67
N HIS A 25 -1.48 8.42 14.66
CA HIS A 25 -2.65 7.54 14.78
C HIS A 25 -2.36 6.10 14.38
N VAL A 26 -1.12 5.78 14.02
CA VAL A 26 -0.77 4.43 13.60
C VAL A 26 0.47 3.92 14.31
N SER A 27 0.57 2.59 14.41
CA SER A 27 1.74 1.91 14.93
C SER A 27 2.23 0.92 13.90
N LEU A 28 3.55 0.82 13.73
CA LEU A 28 4.13 -0.17 12.84
C LEU A 28 4.01 -1.56 13.48
N LEU A 29 3.38 -2.49 12.78
CA LEU A 29 3.28 -3.88 13.22
C LEU A 29 4.37 -4.75 12.59
N ALA A 30 4.63 -4.53 11.31
CA ALA A 30 5.61 -5.33 10.58
C ALA A 30 5.96 -4.64 9.26
N GLU A 31 7.11 -5.00 8.70
CA GLU A 31 7.45 -4.58 7.35
C GLU A 31 7.84 -5.82 6.54
N SER A 32 7.72 -5.73 5.23
CA SER A 32 8.10 -6.84 4.35
C SER A 32 9.60 -7.10 4.49
N LYS A 33 10.00 -8.37 4.50
CA LYS A 33 11.41 -8.74 4.68
C LYS A 33 12.26 -8.21 3.54
N ASP A 34 11.70 -8.29 2.34
CA ASP A 34 12.40 -7.89 1.13
C ASP A 34 11.58 -6.87 0.36
N TRP A 35 12.21 -6.27 -0.64
CA TRP A 35 11.50 -5.49 -1.62
C TRP A 35 10.65 -6.44 -2.45
N VAL A 36 9.35 -6.17 -2.52
CA VAL A 36 8.41 -6.99 -3.27
C VAL A 36 8.20 -6.37 -4.64
N ALA A 37 8.34 -7.18 -5.68
CA ALA A 37 8.27 -6.70 -7.05
C ALA A 37 7.06 -7.26 -7.78
N TYR A 38 6.55 -6.49 -8.74
CA TYR A 38 5.57 -6.99 -9.70
C TYR A 38 5.90 -6.42 -11.07
N ASP A 39 5.52 -7.18 -12.10
CA ASP A 39 5.74 -6.76 -13.49
C ASP A 39 4.45 -6.16 -14.05
N LEU A 40 4.61 -5.11 -14.86
CA LEU A 40 3.47 -4.55 -15.56
C LEU A 40 3.12 -5.39 -16.78
N PRO A 41 1.82 -5.50 -17.12
CA PRO A 41 1.42 -6.06 -18.40
C PRO A 41 2.07 -5.27 -19.54
N GLU A 42 2.48 -5.96 -20.58
CA GLU A 42 3.19 -5.32 -21.71
C GLU A 42 2.46 -4.12 -22.30
N HIS A 43 1.13 -4.19 -22.38
CA HIS A 43 0.35 -3.11 -22.98
C HIS A 43 0.37 -1.82 -22.14
N LEU A 44 0.75 -1.89 -20.86
CA LEU A 44 0.82 -0.71 -20.00
C LEU A 44 2.22 -0.09 -19.97
N ILE A 45 3.26 -0.85 -20.33
CA ILE A 45 4.63 -0.37 -20.26
C ILE A 45 4.86 0.94 -21.01
N PRO A 46 4.39 1.07 -22.28
CA PRO A 46 4.63 2.31 -23.01
C PRO A 46 3.87 3.52 -22.45
N LYS A 47 2.83 3.28 -21.69
CA LYS A 47 1.97 4.36 -21.14
C LYS A 47 2.46 4.85 -19.79
N LEU A 48 3.25 4.05 -19.10
CA LEU A 48 3.72 4.36 -17.75
C LEU A 48 5.24 4.49 -17.76
N TRP A 49 5.74 5.45 -17.01
CA TRP A 49 7.18 5.67 -16.83
C TRP A 49 7.94 5.81 -18.16
N GLY A 50 7.26 6.30 -19.21
CA GLY A 50 7.90 6.48 -20.53
C GLY A 50 8.40 5.20 -21.17
N GLY A 51 7.85 4.04 -20.76
CA GLY A 51 8.28 2.75 -21.27
C GLY A 51 9.60 2.25 -20.74
N GLN A 52 10.16 2.92 -19.74
CA GLN A 52 11.50 2.57 -19.20
C GLN A 52 11.47 1.42 -18.22
N TYR A 53 10.35 1.17 -17.56
CA TYR A 53 10.25 0.18 -16.50
C TYR A 53 9.22 -0.87 -16.83
N ARG A 54 9.52 -2.15 -16.49
CA ARG A 54 8.61 -3.25 -16.65
C ARG A 54 7.79 -3.54 -15.41
N GLY A 55 8.15 -2.93 -14.29
CA GLY A 55 7.49 -3.15 -13.04
C GLY A 55 8.05 -2.26 -11.96
N GLN A 56 7.74 -2.58 -10.72
CA GLN A 56 8.13 -1.78 -9.59
C GLN A 56 8.51 -2.67 -8.41
N LYS A 57 9.49 -2.24 -7.64
CA LYS A 57 9.82 -2.87 -6.36
C LYS A 57 9.29 -1.99 -5.25
N GLN A 58 8.65 -2.59 -4.26
CA GLN A 58 8.04 -1.86 -3.16
C GLN A 58 8.39 -2.49 -1.83
N LYS A 59 8.55 -1.65 -0.82
CA LYS A 59 8.65 -2.08 0.56
C LYS A 59 7.28 -1.88 1.19
N TRP A 60 6.77 -2.91 1.85
CA TRP A 60 5.42 -2.87 2.42
C TRP A 60 5.44 -2.87 3.94
N PHE A 61 4.46 -2.20 4.51
CA PHE A 61 4.35 -2.04 5.96
C PHE A 61 2.94 -2.37 6.41
N ALA A 62 2.82 -3.14 7.49
CA ALA A 62 1.55 -3.39 8.13
C ALA A 62 1.44 -2.46 9.33
N LEU A 63 0.37 -1.68 9.37
CA LEU A 63 0.15 -0.68 10.40
C LEU A 63 -1.13 -0.97 11.15
N ARG A 64 -1.14 -0.63 12.45
CA ARG A 64 -2.36 -0.65 13.25
C ARG A 64 -2.90 0.77 13.34
N LEU A 65 -4.19 0.93 13.06
CA LEU A 65 -4.87 2.21 13.30
C LEU A 65 -5.26 2.29 14.77
N ASN A 66 -4.72 3.28 15.49
CA ASN A 66 -4.95 3.47 16.93
C ASN A 66 -5.97 4.56 17.22
N ALA A 67 -6.89 4.78 16.29
CA ALA A 67 -7.92 5.81 16.42
C ALA A 67 -9.21 5.28 15.79
N SER A 68 -10.31 6.02 15.97
CA SER A 68 -11.56 5.64 15.34
C SER A 68 -11.49 5.94 13.83
N ASP A 69 -12.42 5.35 13.08
CA ASP A 69 -12.49 5.57 11.63
C ASP A 69 -12.70 7.04 11.26
N SER A 70 -13.10 7.86 12.21
CA SER A 70 -13.33 9.28 11.97
C SER A 70 -12.08 10.04 11.54
N VAL A 71 -10.88 9.49 11.79
CA VAL A 71 -9.64 10.12 11.33
C VAL A 71 -9.37 9.90 9.84
N ILE A 72 -10.12 9.00 9.20
CA ILE A 72 -9.96 8.70 7.79
C ILE A 72 -10.69 9.75 6.97
N ASN A 73 -9.95 10.45 6.11
CA ASN A 73 -10.52 11.49 5.24
C ASN A 73 -9.83 11.43 3.88
N ILE A 74 -10.52 10.86 2.91
CA ILE A 74 -9.98 10.72 1.56
C ILE A 74 -10.16 12.00 0.72
N HIS A 75 -10.83 13.01 1.27
CA HIS A 75 -10.98 14.31 0.62
C HIS A 75 -9.81 15.23 0.98
N THR A 76 -8.63 14.79 0.62
CA THR A 76 -7.39 15.53 0.89
C THR A 76 -7.13 16.55 -0.22
N ALA A 77 -6.04 17.31 -0.10
CA ALA A 77 -5.70 18.35 -1.08
C ALA A 77 -5.56 17.81 -2.51
N HIS A 78 -5.09 16.56 -2.64
CA HIS A 78 -4.93 15.90 -3.93
C HIS A 78 -5.60 14.52 -3.85
N PRO A 79 -6.95 14.47 -3.91
CA PRO A 79 -7.67 13.22 -3.68
C PRO A 79 -7.36 12.15 -4.72
N GLU A 80 -7.02 10.96 -4.23
CA GLU A 80 -6.75 9.78 -5.06
C GLU A 80 -7.92 8.81 -5.08
N PHE A 81 -8.83 8.92 -4.10
CA PHE A 81 -9.90 7.95 -3.89
C PHE A 81 -11.26 8.61 -3.80
N ASN A 82 -12.29 7.88 -4.26
CA ASN A 82 -13.68 8.31 -4.15
C ASN A 82 -14.38 7.73 -2.93
N GLU A 83 -13.95 6.55 -2.50
CA GLU A 83 -14.55 5.87 -1.36
C GLU A 83 -13.56 4.87 -0.78
N TRP A 84 -13.83 4.41 0.44
CA TRP A 84 -13.00 3.43 1.11
C TRP A 84 -13.87 2.48 1.92
N LYS A 85 -13.30 1.33 2.27
CA LYS A 85 -13.95 0.38 3.17
C LYS A 85 -12.93 -0.51 3.85
N TRP A 86 -13.31 -1.07 4.99
CA TRP A 86 -12.54 -2.12 5.63
C TRP A 86 -12.88 -3.46 5.00
N ILE A 87 -11.87 -4.31 4.83
CA ILE A 87 -12.06 -5.65 4.30
C ILE A 87 -11.05 -6.59 4.94
N GLU A 88 -11.37 -7.87 5.00
CA GLU A 88 -10.43 -8.87 5.50
C GLU A 88 -9.21 -8.92 4.59
N MET A 89 -8.02 -8.98 5.21
CA MET A 89 -6.76 -8.97 4.46
C MET A 89 -6.70 -10.06 3.40
N ARG A 90 -7.14 -11.28 3.73
CA ARG A 90 -7.06 -12.40 2.78
C ARG A 90 -7.96 -12.26 1.57
N ARG A 91 -8.87 -11.28 1.58
CA ARG A 91 -9.72 -10.99 0.42
C ARG A 91 -9.08 -10.01 -0.55
N LEU A 92 -8.00 -9.37 -0.15
CA LEU A 92 -7.35 -8.35 -0.99
C LEU A 92 -6.93 -8.86 -2.38
N PRO A 93 -6.36 -10.07 -2.52
CA PRO A 93 -5.96 -10.53 -3.86
C PRO A 93 -7.12 -10.61 -4.85
N ASP A 94 -8.35 -10.82 -4.34
CA ASP A 94 -9.54 -10.89 -5.20
C ASP A 94 -10.11 -9.53 -5.56
N MET A 95 -9.69 -8.48 -4.85
CA MET A 95 -10.22 -7.13 -5.02
C MET A 95 -9.31 -6.21 -5.81
N ILE A 96 -8.04 -6.60 -5.99
CA ILE A 96 -7.06 -5.77 -6.67
C ILE A 96 -7.05 -6.07 -8.17
N VAL A 97 -6.50 -5.15 -8.97
CA VAL A 97 -6.34 -5.38 -10.40
C VAL A 97 -5.54 -6.67 -10.65
N PRO A 98 -5.91 -7.46 -11.68
CA PRO A 98 -5.35 -8.81 -11.84
C PRO A 98 -3.83 -8.91 -11.88
N PHE A 99 -3.13 -7.93 -12.46
CA PHE A 99 -1.67 -8.05 -12.55
C PHE A 99 -0.97 -7.85 -11.21
N LYS A 100 -1.68 -7.39 -10.19
CA LYS A 100 -1.13 -7.25 -8.83
C LYS A 100 -1.55 -8.37 -7.89
N ARG A 101 -2.36 -9.32 -8.37
CA ARG A 101 -2.89 -10.39 -7.53
C ARG A 101 -1.78 -11.19 -6.84
N SER A 102 -0.76 -11.58 -7.58
CA SER A 102 0.34 -12.37 -7.07
C SER A 102 1.10 -11.62 -5.95
N LEU A 103 1.31 -10.32 -6.15
CA LEU A 103 1.92 -9.46 -5.14
C LEU A 103 1.10 -9.47 -3.84
N TYR A 104 -0.21 -9.29 -3.95
CA TYR A 104 -1.06 -9.25 -2.78
C TYR A 104 -1.20 -10.61 -2.09
N GLU A 105 -1.13 -11.71 -2.86
CA GLU A 105 -1.09 -13.04 -2.27
C GLU A 105 0.16 -13.23 -1.41
N GLN A 106 1.31 -12.74 -1.88
CA GLN A 106 2.54 -12.78 -1.10
C GLN A 106 2.43 -11.95 0.18
N LEU A 107 1.83 -10.76 0.08
CA LEU A 107 1.67 -9.89 1.24
C LEU A 107 0.74 -10.52 2.29
N VAL A 108 -0.35 -11.12 1.85
CA VAL A 108 -1.27 -11.81 2.75
C VAL A 108 -0.54 -12.94 3.47
N GLU A 109 0.22 -13.73 2.74
CA GLU A 109 0.98 -14.83 3.33
C GLU A 109 1.99 -14.33 4.35
N GLU A 110 2.68 -13.25 4.04
CA GLU A 110 3.70 -12.71 4.92
C GLU A 110 3.12 -12.09 6.20
N PHE A 111 1.97 -11.42 6.10
CA PHE A 111 1.41 -10.66 7.21
C PHE A 111 0.24 -11.33 7.93
N GLN A 112 -0.22 -12.50 7.48
CA GLN A 112 -1.42 -13.11 8.07
C GLN A 112 -1.26 -13.46 9.55
N TYR A 113 -0.03 -13.68 10.01
CA TYR A 113 0.20 -13.98 11.42
C TYR A 113 -0.25 -12.84 12.34
N LEU A 114 -0.35 -11.63 11.83
CA LEU A 114 -0.78 -10.47 12.61
C LEU A 114 -2.26 -10.53 12.98
N ILE A 115 -3.05 -11.27 12.21
CA ILE A 115 -4.51 -11.37 12.42
C ILE A 115 -4.96 -12.73 12.94
N THR A 116 -4.07 -13.69 13.01
CA THR A 116 -4.39 -15.06 13.44
C THR A 116 -3.95 -15.37 14.87
N ARG A 117 -3.62 -14.40 15.62
CA ARG A 117 -3.19 -14.58 17.00
C ARG A 117 -4.32 -15.06 17.90
#